data_a901f583930d94d911f0ed7abec9e826
#
_entry.id   a901f583930d94d911f0ed7abec9e826
#
_cell.length_a   1.000
_cell.length_b   1.000
_cell.length_c   1.000
_cell.angle_alpha   90.00
_cell.angle_beta   90.00
_cell.angle_gamma   90.00
#
_symmetry.space_group_name_H-M   'P 1'
#
loop_
_entity.id
_entity.type
_entity.pdbx_description
1 polymer ?
#
loop_
_entity_poly.entity_id
_entity_poly.type
_entity_poly.pdbx_seq_one_letter_code
_entity_poly.pdbx_strand_id
1 'polypeptide(L)'
;MKQIICKSLDECQIVDTSIIKNILVPFDNSKHATRVFGYALTLAKIFDANLLIAAITQDDLQRSWVNGVPSRDKEMSKHSLVQLREGMNKLQHQANGLKIKFNSTIMTSKDIRATILSLIASQKIDLVIMGTRGRGEMKEMMLGRVSTTIALNAGCPVMLIK
;
A
#
# COMPACT_ATOMS: atom_id res chain seq x y z
N MET A 1 -8.59 -21.19 -9.86
CA MET A 1 -9.18 -21.04 -8.52
C MET A 1 -10.65 -20.70 -8.68
N LYS A 2 -11.54 -21.38 -7.95
CA LYS A 2 -12.99 -21.16 -8.05
C LYS A 2 -13.39 -19.97 -7.16
N GLN A 3 -14.14 -19.04 -7.72
CA GLN A 3 -14.69 -17.90 -6.99
C GLN A 3 -16.20 -17.86 -7.15
N ILE A 4 -16.87 -17.22 -6.20
CA ILE A 4 -18.31 -17.03 -6.23
C ILE A 4 -18.59 -15.57 -6.62
N ILE A 5 -19.37 -15.38 -7.67
CA ILE A 5 -19.89 -14.08 -8.09
C ILE A 5 -21.41 -14.14 -8.00
N CYS A 6 -21.99 -13.18 -7.29
CA CYS A 6 -23.43 -13.05 -7.14
C CYS A 6 -23.93 -11.84 -7.95
N LYS A 7 -24.90 -12.06 -8.83
CA LYS A 7 -25.61 -10.97 -9.54
C LYS A 7 -26.76 -10.42 -8.70
N SER A 8 -27.33 -11.25 -7.85
CA SER A 8 -28.33 -10.91 -6.84
C SER A 8 -28.14 -11.80 -5.61
N LEU A 9 -28.91 -11.60 -4.54
CA LEU A 9 -28.86 -12.44 -3.34
C LEU A 9 -29.25 -13.91 -3.63
N ASP A 10 -30.05 -14.13 -4.66
CA ASP A 10 -30.57 -15.45 -5.03
C ASP A 10 -29.79 -16.09 -6.19
N GLU A 11 -28.87 -15.33 -6.82
CA GLU A 11 -28.14 -15.78 -8.01
C GLU A 11 -26.62 -15.64 -7.84
N CYS A 12 -26.02 -16.66 -7.24
CA CYS A 12 -24.57 -16.76 -7.09
C CYS A 12 -24.02 -17.91 -7.98
N GLN A 13 -22.96 -17.62 -8.71
CA GLN A 13 -22.30 -18.59 -9.61
C GLN A 13 -20.85 -18.79 -9.23
N ILE A 14 -20.38 -20.04 -9.35
CA ILE A 14 -18.97 -20.37 -9.22
C ILE A 14 -18.30 -20.14 -10.56
N VAL A 15 -17.29 -19.27 -10.60
CA VAL A 15 -16.48 -18.99 -11.78
C VAL A 15 -15.04 -19.43 -11.57
N ASP A 16 -14.40 -19.89 -12.63
CA ASP A 16 -13.03 -20.43 -12.60
C ASP A 16 -11.97 -19.34 -12.91
N THR A 17 -12.26 -18.08 -12.58
CA THR A 17 -11.37 -16.95 -12.79
C THR A 17 -11.07 -16.24 -11.48
N SER A 18 -9.81 -15.86 -11.26
CA SER A 18 -9.48 -14.97 -10.15
C SER A 18 -9.93 -13.54 -10.46
N ILE A 19 -10.80 -12.96 -9.62
CA ILE A 19 -11.15 -11.54 -9.67
C ILE A 19 -10.06 -10.67 -9.03
N ILE A 20 -9.16 -11.26 -8.22
CA ILE A 20 -8.03 -10.55 -7.60
C ILE A 20 -6.76 -10.94 -8.35
N LYS A 21 -6.30 -10.07 -9.25
CA LYS A 21 -5.08 -10.23 -10.04
C LYS A 21 -3.97 -9.28 -9.61
N ASN A 22 -4.33 -8.10 -9.10
CA ASN A 22 -3.40 -7.06 -8.71
C ASN A 22 -3.73 -6.56 -7.30
N ILE A 23 -2.80 -6.74 -6.38
CA ILE A 23 -2.91 -6.31 -4.98
C ILE A 23 -1.97 -5.13 -4.76
N LEU A 24 -2.48 -4.03 -4.22
CA LEU A 24 -1.68 -2.86 -3.81
C LEU A 24 -1.50 -2.85 -2.30
N VAL A 25 -0.26 -2.63 -1.86
CA VAL A 25 0.07 -2.36 -0.47
C VAL A 25 0.77 -1.00 -0.37
N PRO A 26 0.09 0.05 0.08
CA PRO A 26 0.75 1.28 0.50
C PRO A 26 1.69 1.01 1.67
N PHE A 27 2.96 1.40 1.54
CA PHE A 27 4.03 1.06 2.47
C PHE A 27 4.67 2.32 3.04
N ASP A 28 4.78 2.40 4.35
CA ASP A 28 5.37 3.54 5.06
C ASP A 28 6.54 3.17 5.98
N ASN A 29 6.98 1.92 5.95
CA ASN A 29 8.03 1.38 6.82
C ASN A 29 7.70 1.48 8.33
N SER A 30 6.41 1.51 8.70
CA SER A 30 5.97 1.44 10.09
C SER A 30 6.12 0.03 10.67
N LYS A 31 6.07 -0.10 11.99
CA LYS A 31 6.08 -1.41 12.68
C LYS A 31 4.89 -2.30 12.24
N HIS A 32 3.77 -1.71 11.87
CA HIS A 32 2.59 -2.43 11.39
C HIS A 32 2.74 -2.93 9.94
N ALA A 33 3.64 -2.35 9.15
CA ALA A 33 3.86 -2.71 7.75
C ALA A 33 4.25 -4.19 7.57
N THR A 34 5.03 -4.77 8.50
CA THR A 34 5.40 -6.19 8.45
C THR A 34 4.18 -7.11 8.53
N ARG A 35 3.22 -6.79 9.42
CA ARG A 35 1.98 -7.56 9.55
C ARG A 35 1.12 -7.45 8.29
N VAL A 36 0.94 -6.24 7.78
CA VAL A 36 0.23 -5.98 6.51
C VAL A 36 0.84 -6.78 5.38
N PHE A 37 2.17 -6.79 5.28
CA PHE A 37 2.89 -7.52 4.25
C PHE A 37 2.69 -9.04 4.35
N GLY A 38 2.63 -9.61 5.55
CA GLY A 38 2.33 -11.04 5.76
C GLY A 38 0.96 -11.42 5.18
N TYR A 39 -0.09 -10.64 5.44
CA TYR A 39 -1.41 -10.83 4.83
C TYR A 39 -1.35 -10.69 3.31
N ALA A 40 -0.64 -9.67 2.80
CA ALA A 40 -0.51 -9.44 1.37
C ALA A 40 0.18 -10.61 0.65
N LEU A 41 1.27 -11.15 1.20
CA LEU A 41 1.94 -12.34 0.66
C LEU A 41 1.01 -13.55 0.64
N THR A 42 0.28 -13.77 1.74
CA THR A 42 -0.66 -14.90 1.84
C THR A 42 -1.73 -14.81 0.76
N LEU A 43 -2.36 -13.64 0.62
CA LEU A 43 -3.42 -13.46 -0.37
C LEU A 43 -2.89 -13.45 -1.80
N ALA A 44 -1.72 -12.84 -2.05
CA ALA A 44 -1.07 -12.90 -3.36
C ALA A 44 -0.77 -14.35 -3.78
N LYS A 45 -0.33 -15.19 -2.82
CA LYS A 45 -0.09 -16.61 -3.08
C LYS A 45 -1.37 -17.38 -3.35
N ILE A 46 -2.42 -17.15 -2.56
CA ILE A 46 -3.73 -17.81 -2.72
C ILE A 46 -4.36 -17.46 -4.05
N PHE A 47 -4.32 -16.21 -4.48
CA PHE A 47 -4.96 -15.73 -5.71
C PHE A 47 -4.07 -15.81 -6.95
N ASP A 48 -2.79 -16.20 -6.82
CA ASP A 48 -1.76 -16.05 -7.87
C ASP A 48 -1.70 -14.61 -8.42
N ALA A 49 -1.80 -13.64 -7.52
CA ALA A 49 -1.89 -12.23 -7.86
C ALA A 49 -0.51 -11.54 -7.90
N ASN A 50 -0.41 -10.48 -8.70
CA ASN A 50 0.72 -9.56 -8.67
C ASN A 50 0.63 -8.70 -7.41
N LEU A 51 1.75 -8.53 -6.71
CA LEU A 51 1.84 -7.69 -5.52
C LEU A 51 2.62 -6.42 -5.84
N LEU A 52 1.96 -5.27 -5.76
CA LEU A 52 2.57 -3.95 -5.90
C LEU A 52 2.72 -3.29 -4.53
N ILE A 53 3.95 -3.00 -4.14
CA ILE A 53 4.24 -2.22 -2.93
C ILE A 53 4.55 -0.78 -3.36
N ALA A 54 3.79 0.19 -2.84
CA ALA A 54 3.99 1.59 -3.15
C ALA A 54 4.33 2.40 -1.89
N ALA A 55 5.55 2.94 -1.82
CA ALA A 55 5.91 3.93 -0.82
C ALA A 55 5.74 5.33 -1.41
N ILE A 56 4.97 6.17 -0.73
CA ILE A 56 4.73 7.54 -1.17
C ILE A 56 5.24 8.48 -0.08
N THR A 57 6.23 9.28 -0.44
CA THR A 57 6.80 10.32 0.44
C THR A 57 6.15 11.66 0.13
N GLN A 58 5.95 12.47 1.15
CA GLN A 58 5.45 13.82 0.97
C GLN A 58 6.56 14.72 0.44
N ASP A 59 6.25 15.54 -0.58
CA ASP A 59 7.16 16.54 -1.10
C ASP A 59 7.08 17.79 -0.21
N ASP A 60 7.99 17.90 0.74
CA ASP A 60 8.11 19.04 1.64
C ASP A 60 8.99 20.17 1.05
N LEU A 61 8.93 20.41 -0.27
CA LEU A 61 9.71 21.46 -0.93
C LEU A 61 9.47 22.86 -0.33
N GLN A 62 8.33 23.11 0.30
CA GLN A 62 8.04 24.38 0.99
C GLN A 62 8.71 24.52 2.36
N ARG A 63 9.08 23.41 3.03
CA ARG A 63 9.79 23.45 4.31
C ARG A 63 11.30 23.53 4.19
N SER A 64 11.86 23.32 2.99
CA SER A 64 13.31 23.31 2.78
C SER A 64 13.98 24.69 2.71
N TRP A 65 13.22 25.77 2.78
CA TRP A 65 13.72 27.14 2.73
C TRP A 65 13.20 27.97 3.91
N VAL A 66 13.78 27.81 5.07
CA VAL A 66 13.64 28.78 6.16
C VAL A 66 14.94 29.57 6.23
N ASN A 67 14.87 30.84 5.92
CA ASN A 67 15.98 31.79 5.99
C ASN A 67 17.22 31.48 5.12
N GLY A 68 17.07 30.90 3.94
CA GLY A 68 18.18 30.68 3.01
C GLY A 68 19.19 29.60 3.41
N VAL A 69 18.94 28.86 4.48
CA VAL A 69 19.78 27.74 4.95
C VAL A 69 19.10 26.42 4.61
N PRO A 70 19.82 25.42 4.01
CA PRO A 70 19.27 24.07 3.84
C PRO A 70 18.90 23.51 5.21
N SER A 71 17.61 23.30 5.46
CA SER A 71 17.16 22.79 6.75
C SER A 71 17.71 21.36 6.98
N ARG A 72 17.92 20.98 8.25
CA ARG A 72 18.25 19.60 8.68
C ARG A 72 17.28 18.55 8.09
N ASP A 73 16.12 18.98 7.63
CA ASP A 73 15.07 18.16 7.01
C ASP A 73 15.53 17.46 5.71
N LYS A 74 16.51 18.02 4.99
CA LYS A 74 17.03 17.43 3.74
C LYS A 74 17.89 16.18 4.00
N GLU A 75 18.62 16.13 5.09
CA GLU A 75 19.39 14.95 5.52
C GLU A 75 18.47 13.88 6.11
N MET A 76 17.49 14.29 6.93
CA MET A 76 16.44 13.38 7.44
C MET A 76 15.62 12.77 6.31
N SER A 77 15.30 13.54 5.27
CA SER A 77 14.60 13.05 4.08
C SER A 77 15.41 12.00 3.32
N LYS A 78 16.72 12.22 3.13
CA LYS A 78 17.63 11.25 2.50
C LYS A 78 17.74 9.95 3.30
N HIS A 79 17.91 10.05 4.62
CA HIS A 79 18.00 8.88 5.51
C HIS A 79 16.69 8.09 5.49
N SER A 80 15.57 8.75 5.49
CA SER A 80 14.23 8.12 5.39
C SER A 80 14.04 7.39 4.05
N LEU A 81 14.53 7.92 2.93
CA LEU A 81 14.48 7.27 1.63
C LEU A 81 15.38 6.02 1.56
N VAL A 82 16.56 6.07 2.17
CA VAL A 82 17.45 4.91 2.26
C VAL A 82 16.78 3.79 3.05
N GLN A 83 16.22 4.10 4.22
CA GLN A 83 15.49 3.13 5.04
C GLN A 83 14.26 2.52 4.31
N LEU A 84 13.53 3.33 3.53
CA LEU A 84 12.43 2.84 2.71
C LEU A 84 12.92 1.85 1.65
N ARG A 85 13.99 2.17 0.93
CA ARG A 85 14.58 1.29 -0.08
C ARG A 85 15.06 -0.03 0.52
N GLU A 86 15.76 0.04 1.64
CA GLU A 86 16.21 -1.17 2.35
C GLU A 86 15.01 -2.04 2.80
N GLY A 87 13.95 -1.42 3.34
CA GLY A 87 12.72 -2.11 3.69
C GLY A 87 12.11 -2.81 2.48
N MET A 88 11.95 -2.10 1.37
CA MET A 88 11.37 -2.65 0.14
C MET A 88 12.21 -3.77 -0.47
N ASN A 89 13.54 -3.67 -0.43
CA ASN A 89 14.45 -4.75 -0.88
C ASN A 89 14.26 -6.02 -0.04
N LYS A 90 14.10 -5.88 1.28
CA LYS A 90 13.81 -7.02 2.17
C LYS A 90 12.48 -7.68 1.82
N LEU A 91 11.43 -6.87 1.55
CA LEU A 91 10.12 -7.36 1.14
C LEU A 91 10.20 -8.10 -0.21
N GLN A 92 10.93 -7.55 -1.17
CA GLN A 92 11.14 -8.17 -2.48
C GLN A 92 11.85 -9.53 -2.35
N HIS A 93 12.88 -9.61 -1.53
CA HIS A 93 13.59 -10.87 -1.27
C HIS A 93 12.65 -11.94 -0.71
N GLN A 94 11.78 -11.60 0.24
CA GLN A 94 10.79 -12.50 0.79
C GLN A 94 9.77 -12.97 -0.26
N ALA A 95 9.23 -12.04 -1.06
CA ALA A 95 8.28 -12.36 -2.12
C ALA A 95 8.89 -13.29 -3.17
N ASN A 96 10.13 -13.04 -3.58
CA ASN A 96 10.86 -13.88 -4.54
C ASN A 96 11.08 -15.31 -4.01
N GLY A 97 11.45 -15.45 -2.73
CA GLY A 97 11.58 -16.77 -2.07
C GLY A 97 10.29 -17.58 -2.08
N LEU A 98 9.14 -16.90 -2.07
CA LEU A 98 7.81 -17.51 -2.14
C LEU A 98 7.27 -17.65 -3.58
N LYS A 99 8.03 -17.23 -4.60
CA LYS A 99 7.64 -17.20 -6.01
C LYS A 99 6.37 -16.36 -6.25
N ILE A 100 6.27 -15.22 -5.57
CA ILE A 100 5.18 -14.25 -5.75
C ILE A 100 5.68 -13.17 -6.73
N LYS A 101 4.86 -12.83 -7.72
CA LYS A 101 5.11 -11.72 -8.64
C LYS A 101 5.07 -10.41 -7.86
N PHE A 102 6.22 -9.75 -7.73
CA PHE A 102 6.41 -8.58 -6.88
C PHE A 102 6.94 -7.40 -7.68
N ASN A 103 6.30 -6.26 -7.51
CA ASN A 103 6.77 -4.97 -8.01
C ASN A 103 6.79 -3.97 -6.86
N SER A 104 7.71 -3.02 -6.90
CA SER A 104 7.78 -1.95 -5.91
C SER A 104 8.06 -0.60 -6.55
N THR A 105 7.51 0.46 -5.98
CA THR A 105 7.73 1.84 -6.43
C THR A 105 7.86 2.78 -5.24
N ILE A 106 8.72 3.79 -5.38
CA ILE A 106 8.83 4.92 -4.44
C ILE A 106 8.47 6.17 -5.22
N MET A 107 7.49 6.91 -4.75
CA MET A 107 6.98 8.12 -5.37
C MET A 107 7.04 9.28 -4.38
N THR A 108 7.21 10.48 -4.90
CA THR A 108 7.10 11.73 -4.12
C THR A 108 5.84 12.47 -4.57
N SER A 109 5.01 12.92 -3.63
CA SER A 109 3.76 13.59 -3.94
C SER A 109 3.38 14.62 -2.89
N LYS A 110 2.64 15.65 -3.31
CA LYS A 110 2.02 16.63 -2.40
C LYS A 110 0.79 16.07 -1.69
N ASP A 111 0.09 15.11 -2.32
CA ASP A 111 -1.06 14.42 -1.72
C ASP A 111 -0.93 12.89 -1.87
N ILE A 112 -0.56 12.25 -0.77
CA ILE A 112 -0.39 10.80 -0.68
C ILE A 112 -1.69 10.07 -1.03
N ARG A 113 -2.85 10.59 -0.60
CA ARG A 113 -4.16 9.95 -0.80
C ARG A 113 -4.56 9.96 -2.26
N ALA A 114 -4.45 11.12 -2.91
CA ALA A 114 -4.72 11.24 -4.34
C ALA A 114 -3.80 10.35 -5.17
N THR A 115 -2.52 10.23 -4.78
CA THR A 115 -1.55 9.36 -5.47
C THR A 115 -1.92 7.89 -5.33
N ILE A 116 -2.33 7.43 -4.14
CA ILE A 116 -2.79 6.04 -3.95
C ILE A 116 -4.03 5.76 -4.80
N LEU A 117 -5.03 6.66 -4.80
CA LEU A 117 -6.24 6.50 -5.62
C LEU A 117 -5.92 6.47 -7.11
N SER A 118 -4.98 7.30 -7.58
CA SER A 118 -4.49 7.28 -8.96
C SER A 118 -3.79 5.95 -9.30
N LEU A 119 -2.98 5.40 -8.39
CA LEU A 119 -2.36 4.08 -8.58
C LEU A 119 -3.40 2.97 -8.67
N ILE A 120 -4.44 3.01 -7.82
CA ILE A 120 -5.54 2.03 -7.87
C ILE A 120 -6.17 1.99 -9.27
N ALA A 121 -6.48 3.15 -9.82
CA ALA A 121 -7.09 3.25 -11.14
C ALA A 121 -6.13 2.86 -12.28
N SER A 122 -4.92 3.44 -12.30
CA SER A 122 -3.95 3.26 -13.39
C SER A 122 -3.36 1.86 -13.45
N GLN A 123 -3.15 1.20 -12.31
CA GLN A 123 -2.60 -0.15 -12.22
C GLN A 123 -3.68 -1.24 -12.17
N LYS A 124 -4.97 -0.85 -12.34
CA LYS A 124 -6.12 -1.78 -12.30
C LYS A 124 -6.05 -2.67 -11.06
N ILE A 125 -5.94 -2.06 -9.90
CA ILE A 125 -5.84 -2.74 -8.62
C ILE A 125 -7.20 -3.35 -8.25
N ASP A 126 -7.21 -4.63 -7.90
CA ASP A 126 -8.40 -5.38 -7.53
C ASP A 126 -8.59 -5.47 -6.02
N LEU A 127 -7.52 -5.27 -5.23
CA LEU A 127 -7.55 -5.28 -3.77
C LEU A 127 -6.46 -4.37 -3.20
N VAL A 128 -6.82 -3.51 -2.27
CA VAL A 128 -5.86 -2.78 -1.44
C VAL A 128 -5.74 -3.45 -0.07
N ILE A 129 -4.53 -3.67 0.41
CA ILE A 129 -4.27 -4.15 1.77
C ILE A 129 -3.38 -3.13 2.47
N MET A 130 -3.86 -2.55 3.56
CA MET A 130 -3.12 -1.51 4.26
C MET A 130 -3.36 -1.54 5.77
N GLY A 131 -2.45 -0.93 6.53
CA GLY A 131 -2.64 -0.75 7.97
C GLY A 131 -3.76 0.25 8.26
N THR A 132 -4.41 0.07 9.40
CA THR A 132 -5.37 1.07 9.90
C THR A 132 -4.68 2.37 10.28
N ARG A 133 -3.36 2.35 10.51
CA ARG A 133 -2.51 3.49 10.92
C ARG A 133 -1.18 3.45 10.18
N GLY A 134 -0.52 4.61 10.12
CA GLY A 134 0.84 4.78 9.64
C GLY A 134 1.78 5.20 10.78
N ARG A 135 2.80 6.01 10.45
CA ARG A 135 3.82 6.51 11.39
C ARG A 135 3.32 7.48 12.46
N GLY A 136 2.10 8.00 12.35
CA GLY A 136 1.55 8.99 13.29
C GLY A 136 1.13 8.37 14.61
N GLU A 137 1.42 9.04 15.72
CA GLU A 137 0.95 8.73 17.06
C GLU A 137 -0.53 9.13 17.20
N MET A 138 -1.45 8.31 16.76
CA MET A 138 -2.89 8.52 16.99
C MET A 138 -3.40 7.54 18.06
N LYS A 139 -4.37 7.99 18.87
CA LYS A 139 -5.03 7.16 19.89
C LYS A 139 -5.56 5.86 19.28
N GLU A 140 -5.49 4.78 20.03
CA GLU A 140 -5.70 3.39 19.57
C GLU A 140 -7.04 3.10 18.87
N MET A 141 -8.04 3.94 19.01
CA MET A 141 -9.40 3.72 18.49
C MET A 141 -9.70 4.42 17.15
N MET A 142 -8.77 5.15 16.55
CA MET A 142 -9.05 5.90 15.31
C MET A 142 -8.32 5.34 14.09
N LEU A 143 -9.01 5.27 12.96
CA LEU A 143 -8.41 5.04 11.65
C LEU A 143 -7.54 6.24 11.25
N GLY A 144 -6.42 5.97 10.61
CA GLY A 144 -5.55 7.02 10.06
C GLY A 144 -6.23 7.77 8.91
N ARG A 145 -5.86 9.04 8.71
CA ARG A 145 -6.41 9.88 7.63
C ARG A 145 -6.27 9.25 6.24
N VAL A 146 -5.15 8.61 5.96
CA VAL A 146 -4.92 7.95 4.66
C VAL A 146 -5.82 6.72 4.54
N SER A 147 -5.82 5.83 5.53
CA SER A 147 -6.62 4.60 5.51
C SER A 147 -8.13 4.90 5.42
N THR A 148 -8.61 5.92 6.13
CA THR A 148 -10.01 6.36 6.02
C THR A 148 -10.33 6.85 4.60
N THR A 149 -9.49 7.73 4.03
CA THR A 149 -9.75 8.23 2.68
C THR A 149 -9.75 7.12 1.63
N ILE A 150 -8.78 6.20 1.71
CA ILE A 150 -8.71 5.08 0.76
C ILE A 150 -9.89 4.13 0.93
N ALA A 151 -10.27 3.78 2.17
CA ALA A 151 -11.42 2.91 2.42
C ALA A 151 -12.74 3.46 1.87
N LEU A 152 -12.91 4.79 1.89
CA LEU A 152 -14.13 5.44 1.42
C LEU A 152 -14.17 5.71 -0.10
N ASN A 153 -13.00 5.86 -0.75
CA ASN A 153 -12.93 6.35 -2.12
C ASN A 153 -12.26 5.39 -3.12
N ALA A 154 -11.73 4.26 -2.67
CA ALA A 154 -11.16 3.26 -3.58
C ALA A 154 -12.27 2.61 -4.42
N GLY A 155 -12.03 2.45 -5.72
CA GLY A 155 -12.92 1.72 -6.63
C GLY A 155 -12.83 0.19 -6.52
N CYS A 156 -12.13 -0.34 -5.53
CA CYS A 156 -11.96 -1.76 -5.27
C CYS A 156 -12.05 -2.06 -3.76
N PRO A 157 -12.21 -3.32 -3.35
CA PRO A 157 -12.15 -3.73 -1.94
C PRO A 157 -10.88 -3.26 -1.23
N VAL A 158 -11.02 -2.85 0.03
CA VAL A 158 -9.91 -2.41 0.89
C VAL A 158 -9.92 -3.24 2.17
N MET A 159 -8.82 -3.95 2.41
CA MET A 159 -8.60 -4.71 3.65
C MET A 159 -7.74 -3.89 4.61
N LEU A 160 -8.29 -3.60 5.77
CA LEU A 160 -7.63 -2.85 6.84
C LEU A 160 -7.11 -3.81 7.91
N ILE A 161 -5.80 -3.79 8.14
CA ILE A 161 -5.11 -4.63 9.12
C ILE A 161 -4.80 -3.80 10.38
N LYS A 162 -5.23 -4.30 11.54
CA LYS A 162 -4.95 -3.71 12.85
C LYS A 162 -3.61 -4.19 13.40
#